data_9a6ab8dac04f7b1d10d3e4a83b7b95d9
#
_entry.id   9a6ab8dac04f7b1d10d3e4a83b7b95d9
#
_cell.length_a   1.000
_cell.length_b   1.000
_cell.length_c   1.000
_cell.angle_alpha   90.00
_cell.angle_beta   90.00
_cell.angle_gamma   90.00
#
_symmetry.space_group_name_H-M   'P 1'
#
loop_
_entity.id
_entity.type
_entity.pdbx_description
1 polymer ?
#
loop_
_entity_poly.entity_id
_entity_poly.type
_entity_poly.pdbx_seq_one_letter_code
_entity_poly.pdbx_strand_id
1 'polypeptide(L)'
;MKKVYLLAILAFLCADATAQGINFLYNDIRQAFNLARAQRKMVLVEVYSKSCEHCAAFEPVFKEKAVGDFYNQNFINYRLEVSTQDVQRFLTPKKLFAPSLPLFLFFDSNENLQHVAIINSTASELLRKGQEALTPNARTSNFRSRYAAGERGDNFLFDLAMYCRVVCDTAFNIKIMQEYARRTPVAAYSDKTNWLVIQKLLMDADNPMAKYLINNYSVFKTKYNPNEVKFVAENLLMSSLYSSRGARYDAAQIQQIRQGLVKIGIGTESANARTLLPEINYYFSKKQTDKAIARTEDYINNTKPQIADYKYIIGLFNQRATDKTYAPALKKWVNKALTLTTPNSPDAQILKQELAKAQR
;
A
#
# COMPACT_ATOMS: atom_id res chain seq x y z
N MET A 1 69.57 52.87 -2.32
CA MET A 1 68.11 52.77 -2.04
C MET A 1 67.53 51.71 -2.97
N LYS A 2 67.36 50.48 -2.48
CA LYS A 2 66.86 49.37 -3.27
C LYS A 2 65.32 49.28 -3.01
N LYS A 3 64.50 49.50 -4.05
CA LYS A 3 63.08 49.32 -4.00
C LYS A 3 62.75 47.79 -4.11
N VAL A 4 62.27 47.20 -3.05
CA VAL A 4 61.75 45.82 -3.06
C VAL A 4 60.29 45.86 -3.57
N TYR A 5 60.09 45.33 -4.77
CA TYR A 5 58.69 45.09 -5.26
C TYR A 5 58.15 43.79 -4.65
N LEU A 6 57.24 43.95 -3.76
CA LEU A 6 56.46 42.82 -3.19
C LEU A 6 55.39 42.43 -4.20
N LEU A 7 55.65 41.39 -5.01
CA LEU A 7 54.61 40.75 -5.87
C LEU A 7 53.69 39.93 -4.98
N ALA A 8 52.52 40.46 -4.70
CA ALA A 8 51.44 39.67 -4.10
C ALA A 8 50.90 38.71 -5.17
N ILE A 9 51.33 37.46 -5.14
CA ILE A 9 50.71 36.38 -5.91
C ILE A 9 49.38 36.04 -5.23
N LEU A 10 48.28 36.59 -5.78
CA LEU A 10 46.91 36.17 -5.44
C LEU A 10 46.74 34.77 -6.04
N ALA A 11 47.06 33.75 -5.28
CA ALA A 11 46.71 32.38 -5.62
C ALA A 11 45.15 32.28 -5.57
N PHE A 12 44.53 32.43 -6.71
CA PHE A 12 43.15 32.01 -6.93
C PHE A 12 43.15 30.49 -6.75
N LEU A 13 42.81 30.01 -5.54
CA LEU A 13 42.38 28.65 -5.29
C LEU A 13 41.08 28.49 -6.06
N CYS A 14 41.16 28.12 -7.34
CA CYS A 14 40.07 27.42 -8.00
C CYS A 14 39.89 26.13 -7.22
N ALA A 15 39.03 26.15 -6.20
CA ALA A 15 38.47 24.93 -5.69
C ALA A 15 37.76 24.29 -6.89
N ASP A 16 38.38 23.25 -7.44
CA ASP A 16 37.69 22.35 -8.35
C ASP A 16 36.41 21.93 -7.64
N ALA A 17 35.29 22.60 -7.98
CA ALA A 17 33.99 22.17 -7.60
C ALA A 17 33.75 20.85 -8.34
N THR A 18 34.32 19.76 -7.79
CA THR A 18 33.97 18.43 -8.25
C THR A 18 32.47 18.38 -8.31
N ALA A 19 31.92 17.96 -9.43
CA ALA A 19 30.50 17.82 -9.65
C ALA A 19 29.92 16.97 -8.50
N GLN A 20 29.44 17.64 -7.47
CA GLN A 20 28.97 16.99 -6.26
C GLN A 20 27.48 16.77 -6.44
N GLY A 21 27.09 15.49 -6.61
CA GLY A 21 25.69 15.11 -6.64
C GLY A 21 24.95 15.44 -5.34
N ILE A 22 23.77 14.87 -5.16
CA ILE A 22 22.97 15.05 -3.93
C ILE A 22 23.74 14.47 -2.73
N ASN A 23 23.90 15.26 -1.68
CA ASN A 23 24.47 14.84 -0.40
C ASN A 23 23.39 14.17 0.45
N PHE A 24 23.36 12.86 0.46
CA PHE A 24 22.40 12.10 1.25
C PHE A 24 22.92 11.72 2.64
N LEU A 25 22.06 11.84 3.65
CA LEU A 25 22.24 11.28 4.98
C LEU A 25 21.56 9.89 5.04
N TYR A 26 22.10 8.98 5.86
CA TYR A 26 21.65 7.59 5.93
C TYR A 26 21.37 7.06 7.33
N ASN A 27 22.00 7.60 8.37
CA ASN A 27 22.06 6.90 9.68
C ASN A 27 20.89 7.19 10.61
N ASP A 28 20.54 8.44 10.82
CA ASP A 28 19.48 8.86 11.75
C ASP A 28 18.64 9.97 11.14
N ILE A 29 17.40 9.67 10.83
CA ILE A 29 16.48 10.63 10.23
C ILE A 29 16.21 11.83 11.14
N ARG A 30 16.33 11.68 12.47
CA ARG A 30 16.20 12.81 13.44
C ARG A 30 17.31 13.84 13.22
N GLN A 31 18.52 13.40 12.85
CA GLN A 31 19.61 14.29 12.50
C GLN A 31 19.25 15.15 11.28
N ALA A 32 18.61 14.57 10.25
CA ALA A 32 18.17 15.32 9.09
C ALA A 32 17.18 16.42 9.49
N PHE A 33 16.21 16.14 10.34
CA PHE A 33 15.27 17.16 10.82
C PHE A 33 15.90 18.21 11.74
N ASN A 34 16.91 17.83 12.56
CA ASN A 34 17.67 18.80 13.37
C ASN A 34 18.43 19.78 12.48
N LEU A 35 19.10 19.29 11.46
CA LEU A 35 19.78 20.12 10.46
C LEU A 35 18.80 21.01 9.68
N ALA A 36 17.64 20.46 9.31
CA ALA A 36 16.61 21.21 8.62
C ALA A 36 16.09 22.40 9.46
N ARG A 37 15.89 22.21 10.76
CA ARG A 37 15.53 23.30 11.70
C ARG A 37 16.62 24.35 11.77
N ALA A 38 17.87 23.92 11.95
CA ALA A 38 19.02 24.84 12.07
C ALA A 38 19.25 25.65 10.79
N GLN A 39 19.05 25.03 9.61
CA GLN A 39 19.29 25.66 8.30
C GLN A 39 18.01 26.25 7.65
N ARG A 40 16.85 26.13 8.30
CA ARG A 40 15.54 26.57 7.77
C ARG A 40 15.22 25.96 6.39
N LYS A 41 15.56 24.70 6.19
CA LYS A 41 15.31 23.94 4.96
C LYS A 41 14.19 22.91 5.15
N MET A 42 13.64 22.44 4.04
CA MET A 42 12.82 21.24 4.02
C MET A 42 13.69 19.98 4.04
N VAL A 43 13.11 18.84 4.37
CA VAL A 43 13.76 17.53 4.28
C VAL A 43 13.21 16.77 3.10
N LEU A 44 14.09 16.33 2.18
CA LEU A 44 13.77 15.31 1.21
C LEU A 44 14.06 13.94 1.84
N VAL A 45 13.09 13.03 1.80
CA VAL A 45 13.27 11.62 2.14
C VAL A 45 13.00 10.78 0.90
N GLU A 46 14.05 10.16 0.34
CA GLU A 46 13.90 9.13 -0.66
C GLU A 46 13.66 7.78 0.07
N VAL A 47 12.50 7.19 -0.14
CA VAL A 47 12.21 5.82 0.28
C VAL A 47 12.58 4.89 -0.86
N TYR A 48 13.54 3.99 -0.62
CA TYR A 48 14.14 3.15 -1.66
C TYR A 48 14.40 1.72 -1.19
N SER A 49 14.78 0.84 -2.12
CA SER A 49 15.34 -0.47 -1.81
C SER A 49 16.61 -0.72 -2.63
N LYS A 50 17.59 -1.37 -2.01
CA LYS A 50 18.84 -1.77 -2.70
C LYS A 50 18.61 -2.76 -3.84
N SER A 51 17.53 -3.54 -3.79
CA SER A 51 17.16 -4.50 -4.84
C SER A 51 16.19 -3.94 -5.89
N CYS A 52 15.88 -2.64 -5.83
CA CYS A 52 14.93 -2.00 -6.72
C CYS A 52 15.63 -1.43 -7.96
N GLU A 53 15.41 -2.00 -9.13
CA GLU A 53 15.98 -1.54 -10.41
C GLU A 53 15.57 -0.09 -10.74
N HIS A 54 14.32 0.29 -10.47
CA HIS A 54 13.85 1.65 -10.65
C HIS A 54 14.59 2.65 -9.75
N CYS A 55 14.96 2.25 -8.52
CA CYS A 55 15.75 3.10 -7.63
C CYS A 55 17.20 3.24 -8.16
N ALA A 56 17.78 2.15 -8.64
CA ALA A 56 19.12 2.17 -9.23
C ALA A 56 19.20 3.11 -10.44
N ALA A 57 18.12 3.25 -11.22
CA ALA A 57 18.08 4.16 -12.36
C ALA A 57 18.19 5.65 -11.99
N PHE A 58 17.97 6.02 -10.71
CA PHE A 58 18.18 7.39 -10.23
C PHE A 58 19.63 7.69 -9.84
N GLU A 59 20.49 6.70 -9.62
CA GLU A 59 21.86 6.92 -9.18
C GLU A 59 22.68 7.84 -10.11
N PRO A 60 22.62 7.71 -11.46
CA PRO A 60 23.26 8.66 -12.35
C PRO A 60 22.68 10.08 -12.22
N VAL A 61 21.34 10.18 -12.09
CA VAL A 61 20.62 11.46 -11.97
C VAL A 61 21.03 12.20 -10.70
N PHE A 62 21.16 11.49 -9.57
CA PHE A 62 21.61 12.08 -8.31
C PHE A 62 23.03 12.63 -8.37
N LYS A 63 23.87 12.13 -9.27
CA LYS A 63 25.26 12.59 -9.46
C LYS A 63 25.37 13.80 -10.38
N GLU A 64 24.31 14.19 -11.07
CA GLU A 64 24.32 15.36 -11.94
C GLU A 64 24.52 16.64 -11.12
N LYS A 65 25.48 17.49 -11.56
CA LYS A 65 25.82 18.72 -10.84
C LYS A 65 24.59 19.62 -10.60
N ALA A 66 23.78 19.84 -11.63
CA ALA A 66 22.61 20.72 -11.52
C ALA A 66 21.59 20.20 -10.48
N VAL A 67 21.43 18.88 -10.41
CA VAL A 67 20.56 18.21 -9.43
C VAL A 67 21.15 18.33 -8.03
N GLY A 68 22.44 18.03 -7.88
CA GLY A 68 23.13 18.15 -6.59
C GLY A 68 23.11 19.58 -6.05
N ASP A 69 23.45 20.57 -6.87
CA ASP A 69 23.45 21.98 -6.49
C ASP A 69 22.06 22.40 -5.99
N PHE A 70 21.00 22.09 -6.76
CA PHE A 70 19.62 22.43 -6.40
C PHE A 70 19.18 21.78 -5.09
N TYR A 71 19.38 20.48 -4.97
CA TYR A 71 18.89 19.74 -3.80
C TYR A 71 19.68 20.05 -2.53
N ASN A 72 21.01 20.20 -2.60
CA ASN A 72 21.85 20.54 -1.46
C ASN A 72 21.60 21.98 -0.97
N GLN A 73 21.28 22.90 -1.90
CA GLN A 73 20.96 24.27 -1.53
C GLN A 73 19.62 24.36 -0.81
N ASN A 74 18.59 23.61 -1.23
CA ASN A 74 17.21 23.82 -0.81
C ASN A 74 16.70 22.80 0.24
N PHE A 75 17.34 21.63 0.32
CA PHE A 75 16.88 20.53 1.16
C PHE A 75 18.01 19.96 2.03
N ILE A 76 17.61 19.30 3.11
CA ILE A 76 18.40 18.26 3.76
C ILE A 76 17.93 16.94 3.17
N ASN A 77 18.84 16.20 2.53
CA ASN A 77 18.47 15.00 1.78
C ASN A 77 18.76 13.75 2.61
N TYR A 78 17.79 12.88 2.72
CA TYR A 78 17.87 11.63 3.48
C TYR A 78 17.41 10.44 2.64
N ARG A 79 18.08 9.29 2.76
CA ARG A 79 17.68 8.04 2.12
C ARG A 79 17.20 7.04 3.16
N LEU A 80 15.98 6.52 2.99
CA LEU A 80 15.32 5.59 3.88
C LEU A 80 15.14 4.24 3.17
N GLU A 81 15.91 3.24 3.57
CA GLU A 81 15.88 1.91 2.97
C GLU A 81 14.77 1.05 3.57
N VAL A 82 13.87 0.50 2.71
CA VAL A 82 12.63 -0.18 3.12
C VAL A 82 12.84 -1.47 3.92
N SER A 83 13.99 -2.13 3.79
CA SER A 83 14.31 -3.35 4.54
C SER A 83 14.71 -3.07 5.99
N THR A 84 14.93 -1.80 6.36
CA THR A 84 15.34 -1.41 7.71
C THR A 84 14.14 -1.21 8.65
N GLN A 85 14.36 -1.37 9.95
CA GLN A 85 13.31 -1.05 10.95
C GLN A 85 12.97 0.45 10.98
N ASP A 86 13.83 1.31 10.47
CA ASP A 86 13.64 2.76 10.47
C ASP A 86 12.45 3.19 9.61
N VAL A 87 12.16 2.43 8.53
CA VAL A 87 10.93 2.63 7.73
C VAL A 87 9.69 2.50 8.62
N GLN A 88 9.59 1.42 9.39
CA GLN A 88 8.45 1.20 10.27
C GLN A 88 8.36 2.28 11.35
N ARG A 89 9.50 2.67 11.93
CA ARG A 89 9.58 3.70 12.98
C ARG A 89 9.20 5.09 12.46
N PHE A 90 9.50 5.39 11.18
CA PHE A 90 9.26 6.72 10.62
C PHE A 90 7.92 6.83 9.88
N LEU A 91 7.58 5.90 8.99
CA LEU A 91 6.37 5.99 8.16
C LEU A 91 5.10 5.58 8.92
N THR A 92 5.16 4.53 9.75
CA THR A 92 3.96 3.99 10.42
C THR A 92 3.28 4.99 11.36
N PRO A 93 4.00 5.70 12.26
CA PRO A 93 3.36 6.69 13.13
C PRO A 93 2.74 7.86 12.36
N LYS A 94 3.28 8.17 11.18
CA LYS A 94 2.78 9.22 10.28
C LYS A 94 1.65 8.73 9.37
N LYS A 95 1.28 7.43 9.47
CA LYS A 95 0.29 6.78 8.58
C LYS A 95 0.65 6.94 7.11
N LEU A 96 1.94 6.79 6.79
CA LEU A 96 2.43 6.85 5.43
C LEU A 96 2.73 5.44 4.91
N PHE A 97 2.45 5.24 3.63
CA PHE A 97 2.70 4.00 2.90
C PHE A 97 3.46 4.29 1.61
N ALA A 98 4.40 3.43 1.25
CA ALA A 98 5.13 3.52 -0.02
C ALA A 98 4.50 2.55 -1.04
N PRO A 99 3.61 3.04 -1.94
CA PRO A 99 2.93 2.19 -2.93
C PRO A 99 3.84 1.73 -4.06
N SER A 100 4.96 2.41 -4.28
CA SER A 100 6.01 2.09 -5.25
C SER A 100 7.33 2.69 -4.80
N LEU A 101 8.44 2.22 -5.39
CA LEU A 101 9.79 2.71 -5.14
C LEU A 101 10.47 3.13 -6.45
N PRO A 102 11.33 4.16 -6.42
CA PRO A 102 11.52 5.05 -5.26
C PRO A 102 10.31 5.95 -5.02
N LEU A 103 10.14 6.38 -3.75
CA LEU A 103 9.14 7.38 -3.36
C LEU A 103 9.87 8.57 -2.76
N PHE A 104 9.58 9.78 -3.24
CA PHE A 104 10.16 11.01 -2.74
C PHE A 104 9.15 11.75 -1.88
N LEU A 105 9.50 11.95 -0.60
CA LEU A 105 8.66 12.63 0.39
C LEU A 105 9.37 13.91 0.82
N PHE A 106 8.67 15.03 0.77
CA PHE A 106 9.20 16.33 1.19
C PHE A 106 8.48 16.79 2.45
N PHE A 107 9.23 16.98 3.51
CA PHE A 107 8.72 17.41 4.81
C PHE A 107 9.17 18.83 5.14
N ASP A 108 8.38 19.56 5.91
CA ASP A 108 8.89 20.75 6.59
C ASP A 108 9.82 20.34 7.77
N SER A 109 10.47 21.30 8.37
CA SER A 109 11.37 21.05 9.51
C SER A 109 10.67 20.54 10.78
N ASN A 110 9.32 20.62 10.84
CA ASN A 110 8.48 20.08 11.91
C ASN A 110 7.91 18.69 11.58
N GLU A 111 8.46 18.03 10.58
CA GLU A 111 8.06 16.67 10.14
C GLU A 111 6.65 16.57 9.55
N ASN A 112 6.04 17.68 9.11
CA ASN A 112 4.78 17.62 8.38
C ASN A 112 5.05 17.37 6.90
N LEU A 113 4.37 16.37 6.33
CA LEU A 113 4.47 16.05 4.90
C LEU A 113 3.89 17.20 4.06
N GLN A 114 4.70 17.76 3.17
CA GLN A 114 4.34 18.88 2.32
C GLN A 114 4.11 18.44 0.87
N HIS A 115 4.95 17.54 0.35
CA HIS A 115 4.86 17.13 -1.04
C HIS A 115 5.29 15.67 -1.21
N VAL A 116 4.68 14.99 -2.19
CA VAL A 116 4.96 13.61 -2.60
C VAL A 116 5.28 13.59 -4.08
N ALA A 117 6.31 12.85 -4.48
CA ALA A 117 6.61 12.63 -5.88
C ALA A 117 6.90 11.16 -6.17
N ILE A 118 6.34 10.67 -7.27
CA ILE A 118 6.67 9.40 -7.93
C ILE A 118 6.88 9.78 -9.39
N ILE A 119 8.10 9.62 -9.88
CA ILE A 119 8.57 10.19 -11.14
C ILE A 119 9.47 9.22 -11.90
N ASN A 120 9.72 9.52 -13.16
CA ASN A 120 10.76 8.84 -13.94
C ASN A 120 12.14 9.33 -13.53
N SER A 121 13.16 8.50 -13.78
CA SER A 121 14.57 8.79 -13.45
C SER A 121 15.20 9.76 -14.44
N THR A 122 14.74 11.02 -14.44
CA THR A 122 15.32 12.11 -15.24
C THR A 122 15.59 13.33 -14.35
N ALA A 123 16.66 14.06 -14.65
CA ALA A 123 17.01 15.27 -13.92
C ALA A 123 15.89 16.32 -13.98
N SER A 124 15.28 16.50 -15.14
CA SER A 124 14.21 17.47 -15.35
C SER A 124 12.99 17.19 -14.46
N GLU A 125 12.57 15.91 -14.35
CA GLU A 125 11.47 15.50 -13.48
C GLU A 125 11.80 15.72 -12.00
N LEU A 126 13.00 15.31 -11.60
CA LEU A 126 13.44 15.46 -10.22
C LEU A 126 13.52 16.94 -9.83
N LEU A 127 14.16 17.79 -10.63
CA LEU A 127 14.22 19.23 -10.39
C LEU A 127 12.83 19.88 -10.35
N ARG A 128 11.95 19.52 -11.28
CA ARG A 128 10.58 20.02 -11.30
C ARG A 128 9.83 19.70 -10.01
N LYS A 129 9.93 18.46 -9.50
CA LYS A 129 9.27 18.05 -8.25
C LYS A 129 9.87 18.70 -7.01
N GLY A 130 11.17 18.90 -7.00
CA GLY A 130 11.80 19.72 -5.95
C GLY A 130 11.29 21.17 -5.96
N GLN A 131 11.13 21.78 -7.15
CA GLN A 131 10.58 23.13 -7.28
C GLN A 131 9.10 23.17 -6.86
N GLU A 132 8.29 22.16 -7.19
CA GLU A 132 6.89 22.03 -6.72
C GLU A 132 6.83 21.95 -5.19
N ALA A 133 7.75 21.20 -4.54
CA ALA A 133 7.84 21.12 -3.10
C ALA A 133 8.16 22.46 -2.43
N LEU A 134 8.96 23.32 -3.09
CA LEU A 134 9.28 24.67 -2.61
C LEU A 134 8.12 25.67 -2.83
N THR A 135 7.23 25.40 -3.80
CA THR A 135 6.14 26.28 -4.19
C THR A 135 4.85 25.91 -3.45
N PRO A 136 4.39 26.67 -2.44
CA PRO A 136 3.26 26.26 -1.58
C PRO A 136 2.02 25.80 -2.35
N ASN A 137 1.59 26.55 -3.37
CA ASN A 137 0.39 26.23 -4.14
C ASN A 137 0.51 24.98 -5.03
N ALA A 138 1.73 24.53 -5.32
CA ALA A 138 1.98 23.34 -6.14
C ALA A 138 2.07 22.04 -5.29
N ARG A 139 2.17 22.17 -3.95
CA ARG A 139 2.35 21.03 -3.05
C ARG A 139 1.16 20.07 -3.07
N THR A 140 1.45 18.78 -2.93
CA THR A 140 0.41 17.75 -2.81
C THR A 140 -0.43 17.89 -1.53
N SER A 141 0.09 18.54 -0.48
CA SER A 141 -0.68 18.89 0.72
C SER A 141 -1.90 19.78 0.40
N ASN A 142 -1.87 20.54 -0.69
CA ASN A 142 -2.97 21.41 -1.14
C ASN A 142 -3.95 20.73 -2.11
N PHE A 143 -3.73 19.49 -2.49
CA PHE A 143 -4.56 18.79 -3.47
C PHE A 143 -6.03 18.69 -3.05
N ARG A 144 -6.31 18.50 -1.76
CA ARG A 144 -7.71 18.49 -1.28
C ARG A 144 -8.42 19.82 -1.51
N SER A 145 -7.74 20.94 -1.23
CA SER A 145 -8.29 22.28 -1.44
C SER A 145 -8.50 22.58 -2.94
N ARG A 146 -7.55 22.19 -3.79
CA ARG A 146 -7.65 22.32 -5.25
C ARG A 146 -8.82 21.48 -5.80
N TYR A 147 -8.97 20.24 -5.31
CA TYR A 147 -10.12 19.41 -5.66
C TYR A 147 -11.45 20.03 -5.19
N ALA A 148 -11.50 20.58 -3.98
CA ALA A 148 -12.68 21.29 -3.47
C ALA A 148 -13.01 22.54 -4.29
N ALA A 149 -11.99 23.23 -4.82
CA ALA A 149 -12.14 24.38 -5.73
C ALA A 149 -12.54 24.00 -7.17
N GLY A 150 -12.72 22.71 -7.45
CA GLY A 150 -13.26 22.24 -8.75
C GLY A 150 -12.22 21.76 -9.76
N GLU A 151 -10.93 21.63 -9.39
CA GLU A 151 -9.94 21.08 -10.30
C GLU A 151 -10.20 19.59 -10.56
N ARG A 152 -10.28 19.21 -11.86
CA ARG A 152 -10.73 17.88 -12.30
C ARG A 152 -9.97 17.33 -13.51
N GLY A 153 -8.82 17.91 -13.89
CA GLY A 153 -7.99 17.35 -14.95
C GLY A 153 -7.53 15.93 -14.61
N ASP A 154 -7.42 15.06 -15.60
CA ASP A 154 -7.11 13.63 -15.36
C ASP A 154 -5.74 13.45 -14.67
N ASN A 155 -4.71 14.16 -15.12
CA ASN A 155 -3.39 14.13 -14.47
C ASN A 155 -3.46 14.57 -13.00
N PHE A 156 -4.22 15.61 -12.71
CA PHE A 156 -4.43 16.04 -11.32
C PHE A 156 -5.14 14.98 -10.49
N LEU A 157 -6.17 14.31 -11.02
CA LEU A 157 -6.87 13.23 -10.32
C LEU A 157 -5.95 12.02 -10.08
N PHE A 158 -5.04 11.72 -11.02
CA PHE A 158 -4.05 10.65 -10.86
C PHE A 158 -3.04 10.98 -9.76
N ASP A 159 -2.48 12.18 -9.77
CA ASP A 159 -1.55 12.64 -8.75
C ASP A 159 -2.23 12.69 -7.36
N LEU A 160 -3.47 13.17 -7.29
CA LEU A 160 -4.25 13.18 -6.05
C LEU A 160 -4.58 11.77 -5.57
N ALA A 161 -4.96 10.84 -6.45
CA ALA A 161 -5.21 9.45 -6.08
C ALA A 161 -3.95 8.75 -5.56
N MET A 162 -2.80 9.02 -6.17
CA MET A 162 -1.51 8.53 -5.71
C MET A 162 -1.13 9.13 -4.35
N TYR A 163 -1.29 10.43 -4.17
CA TYR A 163 -1.12 11.09 -2.87
C TYR A 163 -1.98 10.43 -1.79
N CYS A 164 -3.26 10.16 -2.07
CA CYS A 164 -4.16 9.47 -1.15
C CYS A 164 -3.66 8.07 -0.76
N ARG A 165 -3.02 7.35 -1.68
CA ARG A 165 -2.39 6.05 -1.36
C ARG A 165 -1.23 6.20 -0.39
N VAL A 166 -0.39 7.21 -0.60
CA VAL A 166 0.76 7.48 0.28
C VAL A 166 0.31 7.85 1.68
N VAL A 167 -0.72 8.69 1.83
CA VAL A 167 -1.25 9.13 3.14
C VAL A 167 -2.34 8.21 3.70
N CYS A 168 -2.50 7.01 3.15
CA CYS A 168 -3.48 6.01 3.57
C CYS A 168 -4.94 6.52 3.60
N ASP A 169 -5.28 7.52 2.76
CA ASP A 169 -6.63 8.05 2.63
C ASP A 169 -7.44 7.27 1.59
N THR A 170 -7.73 6.03 1.91
CA THR A 170 -8.45 5.11 1.04
C THR A 170 -9.83 5.63 0.65
N ALA A 171 -10.55 6.27 1.57
CA ALA A 171 -11.91 6.77 1.30
C ALA A 171 -11.91 7.86 0.21
N PHE A 172 -10.95 8.77 0.28
CA PHE A 172 -10.86 9.86 -0.71
C PHE A 172 -10.30 9.36 -2.04
N ASN A 173 -9.32 8.43 -2.04
CA ASN A 173 -8.88 7.74 -3.25
C ASN A 173 -10.06 7.09 -3.98
N ILE A 174 -10.88 6.30 -3.28
CA ILE A 174 -12.05 5.64 -3.87
C ILE A 174 -13.00 6.66 -4.50
N LYS A 175 -13.31 7.76 -3.80
CA LYS A 175 -14.16 8.83 -4.31
C LYS A 175 -13.63 9.41 -5.63
N ILE A 176 -12.35 9.75 -5.67
CA ILE A 176 -11.70 10.35 -6.85
C ILE A 176 -11.71 9.36 -8.02
N MET A 177 -11.32 8.12 -7.77
CA MET A 177 -11.22 7.11 -8.83
C MET A 177 -12.59 6.65 -9.33
N GLN A 178 -13.64 6.70 -8.51
CA GLN A 178 -15.02 6.50 -8.98
C GLN A 178 -15.50 7.66 -9.86
N GLU A 179 -15.13 8.90 -9.53
CA GLU A 179 -15.43 10.07 -10.36
C GLU A 179 -14.72 9.97 -11.72
N TYR A 180 -13.44 9.63 -11.74
CA TYR A 180 -12.69 9.39 -12.97
C TYR A 180 -13.33 8.29 -13.82
N ALA A 181 -13.64 7.14 -13.22
CA ALA A 181 -14.24 6.01 -13.94
C ALA A 181 -15.57 6.38 -14.60
N ARG A 182 -16.44 7.16 -13.92
CA ARG A 182 -17.74 7.57 -14.48
C ARG A 182 -17.60 8.49 -15.70
N ARG A 183 -16.51 9.25 -15.78
CA ARG A 183 -16.24 10.17 -16.91
C ARG A 183 -15.56 9.48 -18.08
N THR A 184 -14.92 8.33 -17.83
CA THR A 184 -14.19 7.57 -18.82
C THR A 184 -15.12 6.64 -19.59
N PRO A 185 -15.15 6.65 -20.93
CA PRO A 185 -15.93 5.68 -21.71
C PRO A 185 -15.55 4.25 -21.40
N VAL A 186 -16.53 3.37 -21.24
CA VAL A 186 -16.29 1.95 -20.90
C VAL A 186 -15.37 1.25 -21.92
N ALA A 187 -15.47 1.61 -23.20
CA ALA A 187 -14.63 1.08 -24.27
C ALA A 187 -13.12 1.36 -24.03
N ALA A 188 -12.79 2.44 -23.32
CA ALA A 188 -11.43 2.83 -22.99
C ALA A 188 -10.86 2.12 -21.74
N TYR A 189 -11.66 1.41 -20.95
CA TYR A 189 -11.21 0.82 -19.68
C TYR A 189 -10.06 -0.17 -19.82
N SER A 190 -9.89 -0.78 -20.99
CA SER A 190 -8.77 -1.69 -21.28
C SER A 190 -7.64 -1.03 -22.07
N ASP A 191 -7.60 0.30 -22.24
CA ASP A 191 -6.51 1.01 -22.87
C ASP A 191 -5.30 1.13 -21.94
N LYS A 192 -4.12 1.38 -22.51
CA LYS A 192 -2.86 1.42 -21.75
C LYS A 192 -2.90 2.39 -20.57
N THR A 193 -3.44 3.60 -20.75
CA THR A 193 -3.56 4.59 -19.67
C THR A 193 -4.44 4.08 -18.55
N ASN A 194 -5.62 3.54 -18.88
CA ASN A 194 -6.56 3.03 -17.87
C ASN A 194 -6.08 1.73 -17.22
N TRP A 195 -5.31 0.91 -17.93
CA TRP A 195 -4.61 -0.21 -17.31
C TRP A 195 -3.63 0.27 -16.22
N LEU A 196 -2.84 1.32 -16.47
CA LEU A 196 -1.96 1.92 -15.46
C LEU A 196 -2.75 2.50 -14.29
N VAL A 197 -3.90 3.14 -14.54
CA VAL A 197 -4.81 3.63 -13.48
C VAL A 197 -5.29 2.47 -12.61
N ILE A 198 -5.75 1.37 -13.22
CA ILE A 198 -6.20 0.17 -12.50
C ILE A 198 -5.07 -0.40 -11.63
N GLN A 199 -3.86 -0.53 -12.19
CA GLN A 199 -2.70 -1.08 -11.53
C GLN A 199 -2.21 -0.24 -10.35
N LYS A 200 -2.10 1.06 -10.58
CA LYS A 200 -1.33 1.95 -9.70
C LYS A 200 -2.20 2.77 -8.77
N LEU A 201 -3.46 3.04 -9.13
CA LEU A 201 -4.27 4.02 -8.43
C LEU A 201 -5.50 3.44 -7.74
N LEU A 202 -6.12 2.39 -8.30
CA LEU A 202 -7.33 1.83 -7.68
C LEU A 202 -7.02 1.13 -6.35
N MET A 203 -7.92 1.34 -5.39
CA MET A 203 -7.89 0.70 -4.06
C MET A 203 -9.19 -0.05 -3.74
N ASP A 204 -10.08 -0.20 -4.73
CA ASP A 204 -11.44 -0.69 -4.52
C ASP A 204 -11.91 -1.56 -5.69
N ALA A 205 -12.31 -2.80 -5.38
CA ALA A 205 -12.89 -3.72 -6.36
C ALA A 205 -14.31 -3.30 -6.82
N ASP A 206 -14.98 -2.41 -6.09
CA ASP A 206 -16.29 -1.86 -6.49
C ASP A 206 -16.19 -0.78 -7.57
N ASN A 207 -14.99 -0.29 -7.87
CA ASN A 207 -14.77 0.66 -8.95
C ASN A 207 -15.23 0.07 -10.30
N PRO A 208 -15.95 0.82 -11.16
CA PRO A 208 -16.39 0.33 -12.48
C PRO A 208 -15.27 -0.27 -13.34
N MET A 209 -14.06 0.30 -13.32
CA MET A 209 -12.90 -0.22 -14.06
C MET A 209 -12.39 -1.54 -13.47
N ALA A 210 -12.38 -1.68 -12.13
CA ALA A 210 -12.02 -2.93 -11.47
C ALA A 210 -13.03 -4.05 -11.79
N LYS A 211 -14.33 -3.74 -11.75
CA LYS A 211 -15.39 -4.68 -12.15
C LYS A 211 -15.26 -5.07 -13.62
N TYR A 212 -14.92 -4.12 -14.48
CA TYR A 212 -14.69 -4.39 -15.90
C TYR A 212 -13.48 -5.30 -16.11
N LEU A 213 -12.36 -5.06 -15.42
CA LEU A 213 -11.19 -5.95 -15.45
C LEU A 213 -11.58 -7.39 -15.08
N ILE A 214 -12.28 -7.59 -13.97
CA ILE A 214 -12.67 -8.92 -13.48
C ILE A 214 -13.63 -9.61 -14.45
N ASN A 215 -14.59 -8.87 -15.01
CA ASN A 215 -15.59 -9.43 -15.94
C ASN A 215 -15.04 -9.68 -17.33
N ASN A 216 -14.03 -8.94 -17.77
CA ASN A 216 -13.37 -9.05 -19.06
C ASN A 216 -11.91 -9.52 -18.92
N TYR A 217 -11.63 -10.37 -17.95
CA TYR A 217 -10.30 -10.80 -17.57
C TYR A 217 -9.47 -11.36 -18.72
N SER A 218 -10.08 -12.11 -19.64
CA SER A 218 -9.43 -12.65 -20.85
C SER A 218 -8.94 -11.53 -21.77
N VAL A 219 -9.70 -10.46 -21.95
CA VAL A 219 -9.31 -9.30 -22.78
C VAL A 219 -8.03 -8.66 -22.24
N PHE A 220 -7.93 -8.48 -20.92
CA PHE A 220 -6.72 -7.92 -20.34
C PHE A 220 -5.51 -8.85 -20.49
N LYS A 221 -5.68 -10.16 -20.36
CA LYS A 221 -4.59 -11.13 -20.56
C LYS A 221 -4.05 -11.18 -22.00
N THR A 222 -4.86 -10.83 -22.98
CA THR A 222 -4.40 -10.75 -24.39
C THR A 222 -3.67 -9.43 -24.66
N LYS A 223 -3.97 -8.36 -23.93
CA LYS A 223 -3.36 -7.03 -24.11
C LYS A 223 -2.11 -6.81 -23.27
N TYR A 224 -2.03 -7.45 -22.10
CA TYR A 224 -1.01 -7.22 -21.09
C TYR A 224 -0.41 -8.53 -20.57
N ASN A 225 0.67 -8.44 -19.77
CA ASN A 225 1.29 -9.62 -19.18
C ASN A 225 0.26 -10.38 -18.30
N PRO A 226 -0.03 -11.65 -18.59
CA PRO A 226 -1.06 -12.41 -17.89
C PRO A 226 -0.84 -12.55 -16.38
N ASN A 227 0.43 -12.68 -15.95
CA ASN A 227 0.77 -12.79 -14.53
C ASN A 227 0.51 -11.46 -13.79
N GLU A 228 0.85 -10.34 -14.44
CA GLU A 228 0.59 -9.01 -13.90
C GLU A 228 -0.92 -8.74 -13.81
N VAL A 229 -1.69 -9.09 -14.85
CA VAL A 229 -3.15 -8.97 -14.83
C VAL A 229 -3.76 -9.77 -13.69
N LYS A 230 -3.29 -11.01 -13.48
CA LYS A 230 -3.75 -11.85 -12.37
C LYS A 230 -3.43 -11.22 -11.02
N PHE A 231 -2.20 -10.79 -10.84
CA PHE A 231 -1.73 -10.16 -9.60
C PHE A 231 -2.54 -8.89 -9.26
N VAL A 232 -2.78 -8.02 -10.24
CA VAL A 232 -3.55 -6.78 -10.05
C VAL A 232 -5.01 -7.09 -9.69
N ALA A 233 -5.66 -7.98 -10.44
CA ALA A 233 -7.05 -8.35 -10.18
C ALA A 233 -7.22 -9.02 -8.80
N GLU A 234 -6.32 -9.93 -8.44
CA GLU A 234 -6.31 -10.58 -7.13
C GLU A 234 -6.10 -9.58 -6.00
N ASN A 235 -5.11 -8.69 -6.14
CA ASN A 235 -4.85 -7.64 -5.14
C ASN A 235 -6.03 -6.70 -4.95
N LEU A 236 -6.72 -6.28 -6.01
CA LEU A 236 -7.91 -5.43 -5.89
C LEU A 236 -9.02 -6.13 -5.10
N LEU A 237 -9.29 -7.39 -5.39
CA LEU A 237 -10.31 -8.17 -4.67
C LEU A 237 -9.94 -8.36 -3.20
N MET A 238 -8.71 -8.79 -2.92
CA MET A 238 -8.26 -9.09 -1.56
C MET A 238 -8.08 -7.82 -0.71
N SER A 239 -7.49 -6.77 -1.27
CA SER A 239 -7.34 -5.50 -0.55
C SER A 239 -8.70 -4.84 -0.25
N SER A 240 -9.68 -4.94 -1.15
CA SER A 240 -11.05 -4.51 -0.88
C SER A 240 -11.67 -5.28 0.29
N LEU A 241 -11.56 -6.61 0.27
CA LEU A 241 -12.14 -7.50 1.28
C LEU A 241 -11.56 -7.23 2.68
N TYR A 242 -10.24 -7.03 2.77
CA TYR A 242 -9.54 -6.83 4.05
C TYR A 242 -9.32 -5.36 4.43
N SER A 243 -9.93 -4.43 3.70
CA SER A 243 -9.94 -3.00 4.06
C SER A 243 -10.91 -2.70 5.20
N SER A 244 -10.79 -1.51 5.78
CA SER A 244 -11.79 -0.99 6.73
C SER A 244 -13.20 -0.86 6.12
N ARG A 245 -13.31 -0.72 4.80
CA ARG A 245 -14.56 -0.78 4.05
C ARG A 245 -15.06 -2.22 3.94
N GLY A 246 -14.19 -3.16 3.58
CA GLY A 246 -14.49 -4.59 3.48
C GLY A 246 -14.97 -5.19 4.80
N ALA A 247 -14.50 -4.67 5.94
CA ALA A 247 -15.02 -5.05 7.26
C ALA A 247 -16.51 -4.72 7.45
N ARG A 248 -17.11 -3.92 6.56
CA ARG A 248 -18.53 -3.57 6.54
C ARG A 248 -19.32 -4.23 5.41
N TYR A 249 -18.67 -5.07 4.60
CA TYR A 249 -19.32 -5.81 3.54
C TYR A 249 -20.35 -6.78 4.11
N ASP A 250 -21.49 -6.88 3.44
CA ASP A 250 -22.47 -7.93 3.70
C ASP A 250 -22.08 -9.26 3.02
N ALA A 251 -22.84 -10.30 3.30
CA ALA A 251 -22.59 -11.63 2.73
C ALA A 251 -22.63 -11.63 1.18
N ALA A 252 -23.51 -10.82 0.57
CA ALA A 252 -23.61 -10.74 -0.88
C ALA A 252 -22.38 -10.09 -1.51
N GLN A 253 -21.86 -9.01 -0.90
CA GLN A 253 -20.64 -8.36 -1.33
C GLN A 253 -19.42 -9.27 -1.18
N ILE A 254 -19.31 -10.02 -0.07
CA ILE A 254 -18.24 -11.00 0.14
C ILE A 254 -18.34 -12.13 -0.88
N GLN A 255 -19.55 -12.59 -1.20
CA GLN A 255 -19.78 -13.59 -2.25
C GLN A 255 -19.36 -13.07 -3.62
N GLN A 256 -19.60 -11.79 -3.96
CA GLN A 256 -19.12 -11.19 -5.20
C GLN A 256 -17.58 -11.21 -5.29
N ILE A 257 -16.88 -10.91 -4.19
CA ILE A 257 -15.41 -11.05 -4.13
C ILE A 257 -15.00 -12.50 -4.40
N ARG A 258 -15.63 -13.48 -3.75
CA ARG A 258 -15.35 -14.92 -3.97
C ARG A 258 -15.55 -15.33 -5.44
N GLN A 259 -16.66 -14.92 -6.04
CA GLN A 259 -16.92 -15.16 -7.45
C GLN A 259 -15.89 -14.48 -8.37
N GLY A 260 -15.47 -13.26 -8.01
CA GLY A 260 -14.41 -12.54 -8.71
C GLY A 260 -13.09 -13.31 -8.68
N LEU A 261 -12.70 -13.86 -7.53
CA LEU A 261 -11.50 -14.69 -7.39
C LEU A 261 -11.56 -15.93 -8.31
N VAL A 262 -12.71 -16.60 -8.37
CA VAL A 262 -12.89 -17.76 -9.27
C VAL A 262 -12.78 -17.34 -10.74
N LYS A 263 -13.40 -16.22 -11.13
CA LYS A 263 -13.34 -15.69 -12.50
C LYS A 263 -11.91 -15.39 -12.98
N ILE A 264 -11.03 -14.95 -12.10
CA ILE A 264 -9.62 -14.70 -12.43
C ILE A 264 -8.73 -15.94 -12.33
N GLY A 265 -9.32 -17.12 -12.16
CA GLY A 265 -8.62 -18.40 -12.15
C GLY A 265 -8.00 -18.78 -10.80
N ILE A 266 -8.51 -18.24 -9.69
CA ILE A 266 -8.26 -18.78 -8.36
C ILE A 266 -9.18 -19.99 -8.14
N GLY A 267 -8.63 -21.13 -7.75
CA GLY A 267 -9.42 -22.33 -7.51
C GLY A 267 -10.52 -22.11 -6.46
N THR A 268 -11.65 -22.76 -6.64
CA THR A 268 -12.84 -22.59 -5.76
C THR A 268 -12.51 -22.84 -4.29
N GLU A 269 -11.70 -23.85 -3.99
CA GLU A 269 -11.24 -24.15 -2.63
C GLU A 269 -10.50 -22.95 -2.00
N SER A 270 -9.52 -22.38 -2.73
CA SER A 270 -8.74 -21.23 -2.28
C SER A 270 -9.61 -19.97 -2.15
N ALA A 271 -10.54 -19.74 -3.08
CA ALA A 271 -11.48 -18.62 -3.00
C ALA A 271 -12.40 -18.74 -1.78
N ASN A 272 -12.87 -19.96 -1.47
CA ASN A 272 -13.65 -20.27 -0.28
C ASN A 272 -12.87 -19.99 1.01
N ALA A 273 -11.63 -20.45 1.09
CA ALA A 273 -10.77 -20.23 2.25
C ALA A 273 -10.51 -18.74 2.51
N ARG A 274 -10.19 -17.99 1.47
CA ARG A 274 -9.85 -16.55 1.55
C ARG A 274 -11.03 -15.67 1.98
N THR A 275 -12.27 -16.10 1.76
CA THR A 275 -13.47 -15.33 2.09
C THR A 275 -14.20 -15.84 3.33
N LEU A 276 -13.74 -16.94 3.93
CA LEU A 276 -14.40 -17.55 5.10
C LEU A 276 -14.49 -16.58 6.28
N LEU A 277 -13.36 -16.07 6.75
CA LEU A 277 -13.31 -15.25 7.96
C LEU A 277 -14.11 -13.95 7.85
N PRO A 278 -14.01 -13.16 6.77
CA PRO A 278 -14.87 -12.01 6.59
C PRO A 278 -16.37 -12.36 6.66
N GLU A 279 -16.79 -13.46 6.04
CA GLU A 279 -18.19 -13.84 5.95
C GLU A 279 -18.74 -14.33 7.30
N ILE A 280 -18.04 -15.18 8.04
CA ILE A 280 -18.47 -15.61 9.37
C ILE A 280 -18.44 -14.46 10.39
N ASN A 281 -17.48 -13.53 10.29
CA ASN A 281 -17.47 -12.32 11.10
C ASN A 281 -18.67 -11.42 10.82
N TYR A 282 -19.08 -11.31 9.55
CA TYR A 282 -20.31 -10.61 9.19
C TYR A 282 -21.52 -11.28 9.87
N TYR A 283 -21.67 -12.61 9.80
CA TYR A 283 -22.78 -13.30 10.43
C TYR A 283 -22.78 -13.15 11.96
N PHE A 284 -21.64 -13.21 12.62
CA PHE A 284 -21.54 -12.92 14.05
C PHE A 284 -21.97 -11.49 14.38
N SER A 285 -21.58 -10.51 13.56
CA SER A 285 -22.01 -9.11 13.75
C SER A 285 -23.53 -8.92 13.66
N LYS A 286 -24.20 -9.83 12.96
CA LYS A 286 -25.67 -9.87 12.80
C LYS A 286 -26.36 -10.83 13.75
N LYS A 287 -25.64 -11.47 14.68
CA LYS A 287 -26.16 -12.51 15.60
C LYS A 287 -26.80 -13.68 14.85
N GLN A 288 -26.26 -14.03 13.69
CA GLN A 288 -26.73 -15.12 12.81
C GLN A 288 -25.77 -16.32 12.94
N THR A 289 -25.75 -16.93 14.15
CA THR A 289 -24.84 -18.05 14.45
C THR A 289 -25.12 -19.26 13.54
N ASP A 290 -26.37 -19.52 13.19
CA ASP A 290 -26.79 -20.56 12.23
C ASP A 290 -26.12 -20.43 10.88
N LYS A 291 -26.08 -19.22 10.33
CA LYS A 291 -25.41 -18.95 9.04
C LYS A 291 -23.89 -19.04 9.12
N ALA A 292 -23.29 -18.63 10.24
CA ALA A 292 -21.87 -18.82 10.48
C ALA A 292 -21.50 -20.31 10.52
N ILE A 293 -22.34 -21.15 11.17
CA ILE A 293 -22.19 -22.62 11.18
C ILE A 293 -22.25 -23.16 9.75
N ALA A 294 -23.34 -22.87 9.03
CA ALA A 294 -23.54 -23.37 7.66
C ALA A 294 -22.39 -23.01 6.73
N ARG A 295 -21.88 -21.78 6.83
CA ARG A 295 -20.74 -21.31 6.04
C ARG A 295 -19.43 -22.04 6.42
N THR A 296 -19.25 -22.32 7.69
CA THR A 296 -18.08 -23.08 8.19
C THR A 296 -18.15 -24.54 7.76
N GLU A 297 -19.31 -25.16 7.81
CA GLU A 297 -19.50 -26.55 7.33
C GLU A 297 -19.28 -26.65 5.82
N ASP A 298 -19.77 -25.67 5.02
CA ASP A 298 -19.46 -25.58 3.59
C ASP A 298 -17.94 -25.54 3.35
N TYR A 299 -17.21 -24.71 4.10
CA TYR A 299 -15.75 -24.65 4.00
C TYR A 299 -15.11 -26.00 4.35
N ILE A 300 -15.47 -26.59 5.50
CA ILE A 300 -14.88 -27.85 5.98
C ILE A 300 -15.15 -29.03 5.02
N ASN A 301 -16.30 -29.03 4.36
CA ASN A 301 -16.70 -30.10 3.46
C ASN A 301 -16.09 -29.97 2.04
N ASN A 302 -15.81 -28.73 1.61
CA ASN A 302 -15.32 -28.44 0.27
C ASN A 302 -13.82 -28.07 0.23
N THR A 303 -13.12 -28.14 1.37
CA THR A 303 -11.68 -27.91 1.46
C THR A 303 -11.03 -29.00 2.32
N LYS A 304 -9.73 -28.91 2.50
CA LYS A 304 -8.97 -29.82 3.37
C LYS A 304 -8.32 -29.01 4.51
N PRO A 305 -9.07 -28.52 5.50
CA PRO A 305 -8.53 -27.70 6.57
C PRO A 305 -7.47 -28.44 7.37
N GLN A 306 -6.43 -27.74 7.74
CA GLN A 306 -5.39 -28.23 8.63
C GLN A 306 -5.81 -28.05 10.11
N ILE A 307 -5.10 -28.67 11.03
CA ILE A 307 -5.32 -28.52 12.47
C ILE A 307 -5.36 -27.05 12.91
N ALA A 308 -4.47 -26.22 12.36
CA ALA A 308 -4.42 -24.80 12.69
C ALA A 308 -5.73 -24.07 12.31
N ASP A 309 -6.33 -24.41 11.17
CA ASP A 309 -7.60 -23.83 10.71
C ASP A 309 -8.75 -24.21 11.67
N TYR A 310 -8.82 -25.49 12.06
CA TYR A 310 -9.81 -25.94 13.02
C TYR A 310 -9.67 -25.22 14.37
N LYS A 311 -8.47 -25.16 14.93
CA LYS A 311 -8.22 -24.47 16.20
C LYS A 311 -8.67 -23.01 16.13
N TYR A 312 -8.33 -22.33 15.04
CA TYR A 312 -8.70 -20.93 14.85
C TYR A 312 -10.22 -20.76 14.75
N ILE A 313 -10.89 -21.54 13.90
CA ILE A 313 -12.35 -21.48 13.70
C ILE A 313 -13.08 -21.78 15.01
N ILE A 314 -12.72 -22.86 15.69
CA ILE A 314 -13.33 -23.28 16.96
C ILE A 314 -13.16 -22.18 18.03
N GLY A 315 -11.94 -21.63 18.16
CA GLY A 315 -11.68 -20.52 19.08
C GLY A 315 -12.51 -19.27 18.74
N LEU A 316 -12.70 -18.97 17.44
CA LEU A 316 -13.48 -17.84 16.98
C LEU A 316 -14.97 -18.00 17.35
N PHE A 317 -15.55 -19.19 17.20
CA PHE A 317 -16.94 -19.44 17.62
C PHE A 317 -17.10 -19.28 19.13
N ASN A 318 -16.22 -19.84 19.94
CA ASN A 318 -16.25 -19.67 21.40
C ASN A 318 -16.12 -18.21 21.84
N GLN A 319 -15.42 -17.37 21.05
CA GLN A 319 -15.20 -15.96 21.36
C GLN A 319 -16.32 -15.05 20.85
N ARG A 320 -16.92 -15.35 19.70
CA ARG A 320 -17.78 -14.44 18.94
C ARG A 320 -19.25 -14.80 18.89
N ALA A 321 -19.60 -16.09 18.99
CA ALA A 321 -21.00 -16.50 18.99
C ALA A 321 -21.73 -15.95 20.20
N THR A 322 -22.95 -15.45 19.99
CA THR A 322 -23.77 -14.82 21.04
C THR A 322 -24.69 -15.81 21.76
N ASP A 323 -24.78 -17.03 21.24
CA ASP A 323 -25.58 -18.12 21.78
C ASP A 323 -24.80 -19.44 21.69
N LYS A 324 -25.28 -20.49 22.27
CA LYS A 324 -24.61 -21.80 22.29
C LYS A 324 -25.12 -22.79 21.24
N THR A 325 -25.89 -22.34 20.27
CA THR A 325 -26.43 -23.19 19.20
C THR A 325 -25.34 -23.84 18.34
N TYR A 326 -24.13 -23.30 18.38
CA TYR A 326 -22.96 -23.84 17.67
C TYR A 326 -22.35 -25.08 18.38
N ALA A 327 -22.64 -25.37 19.63
CA ALA A 327 -21.95 -26.43 20.40
C ALA A 327 -22.00 -27.82 19.74
N PRO A 328 -23.14 -28.27 19.16
CA PRO A 328 -23.22 -29.55 18.43
C PRO A 328 -22.28 -29.57 17.19
N ALA A 329 -22.27 -28.48 16.41
CA ALA A 329 -21.41 -28.37 15.22
C ALA A 329 -19.92 -28.34 15.63
N LEU A 330 -19.58 -27.55 16.65
CA LEU A 330 -18.23 -27.48 17.19
C LEU A 330 -17.72 -28.85 17.66
N LYS A 331 -18.57 -29.67 18.33
CA LYS A 331 -18.20 -31.03 18.69
C LYS A 331 -17.83 -31.88 17.47
N LYS A 332 -18.59 -31.78 16.37
CA LYS A 332 -18.23 -32.46 15.10
C LYS A 332 -16.90 -32.01 14.55
N TRP A 333 -16.65 -30.70 14.56
CA TRP A 333 -15.38 -30.13 14.06
C TRP A 333 -14.18 -30.54 14.91
N VAL A 334 -14.32 -30.52 16.25
CA VAL A 334 -13.29 -31.02 17.17
C VAL A 334 -12.98 -32.49 16.89
N ASN A 335 -14.00 -33.34 16.78
CA ASN A 335 -13.81 -34.76 16.49
C ASN A 335 -13.07 -34.97 15.16
N LYS A 336 -13.43 -34.20 14.11
CA LYS A 336 -12.73 -34.24 12.81
C LYS A 336 -11.28 -33.76 12.94
N ALA A 337 -11.03 -32.69 13.67
CA ALA A 337 -9.68 -32.18 13.91
C ALA A 337 -8.80 -33.15 14.71
N LEU A 338 -9.37 -33.86 15.66
CA LEU A 338 -8.67 -34.87 16.46
C LEU A 338 -8.17 -36.07 15.62
N THR A 339 -8.81 -36.35 14.46
CA THR A 339 -8.29 -37.38 13.54
C THR A 339 -7.03 -36.94 12.78
N LEU A 340 -6.71 -35.66 12.80
CA LEU A 340 -5.55 -35.06 12.12
C LEU A 340 -4.34 -34.92 13.06
N THR A 341 -4.45 -35.35 14.34
CA THR A 341 -3.39 -35.20 15.33
C THR A 341 -3.21 -36.46 16.17
N THR A 342 -2.08 -36.56 16.83
CA THR A 342 -1.83 -37.70 17.77
C THR A 342 -2.57 -37.47 19.10
N PRO A 343 -3.10 -38.54 19.71
CA PRO A 343 -3.69 -38.47 21.05
C PRO A 343 -2.71 -37.83 22.04
N ASN A 344 -3.23 -36.95 22.91
CA ASN A 344 -2.46 -36.24 23.94
C ASN A 344 -1.42 -35.23 23.44
N SER A 345 -1.33 -34.94 22.14
CA SER A 345 -0.56 -33.81 21.63
C SER A 345 -1.05 -32.46 22.18
N PRO A 346 -0.22 -31.40 22.17
CA PRO A 346 -0.66 -30.06 22.55
C PRO A 346 -1.90 -29.60 21.78
N ASP A 347 -1.96 -29.93 20.49
CA ASP A 347 -3.12 -29.60 19.64
C ASP A 347 -4.40 -30.33 20.08
N ALA A 348 -4.28 -31.64 20.41
CA ALA A 348 -5.42 -32.40 20.95
C ALA A 348 -5.93 -31.86 22.28
N GLN A 349 -5.01 -31.42 23.15
CA GLN A 349 -5.37 -30.80 24.42
C GLN A 349 -6.12 -29.48 24.23
N ILE A 350 -5.63 -28.60 23.33
CA ILE A 350 -6.28 -27.34 22.99
C ILE A 350 -7.70 -27.60 22.46
N LEU A 351 -7.86 -28.51 21.51
CA LEU A 351 -9.17 -28.84 20.92
C LEU A 351 -10.16 -29.34 21.98
N LYS A 352 -9.73 -30.20 22.93
CA LYS A 352 -10.56 -30.68 24.03
C LYS A 352 -10.93 -29.55 25.01
N GLN A 353 -10.02 -28.64 25.31
CA GLN A 353 -10.29 -27.45 26.12
C GLN A 353 -11.31 -26.52 25.45
N GLU A 354 -11.18 -26.28 24.16
CA GLU A 354 -12.13 -25.47 23.41
C GLU A 354 -13.54 -26.12 23.37
N LEU A 355 -13.63 -27.44 23.22
CA LEU A 355 -14.88 -28.16 23.31
C LEU A 355 -15.54 -27.99 24.68
N ALA A 356 -14.78 -28.09 25.77
CA ALA A 356 -15.30 -27.90 27.12
C ALA A 356 -15.86 -26.49 27.37
N LYS A 357 -15.30 -25.44 26.72
CA LYS A 357 -15.82 -24.08 26.79
C LYS A 357 -17.18 -23.93 26.11
N ALA A 358 -17.41 -24.63 25.00
CA ALA A 358 -18.67 -24.60 24.28
C ALA A 358 -19.80 -25.30 25.03
N GLN A 359 -19.47 -26.24 25.93
CA GLN A 359 -20.44 -27.04 26.71
C GLN A 359 -20.84 -26.43 28.07
N ARG A 360 -20.06 -25.45 28.55
CA ARG A 360 -20.41 -24.63 29.73
C ARG A 360 -21.28 -23.45 29.34
#